data_5babe67f6dfa42b1255f5bad9e03a980
#
_entry.id   5babe67f6dfa42b1255f5bad9e03a980
#
_cell.length_a   1.000
_cell.length_b   1.000
_cell.length_c   1.000
_cell.angle_alpha   90.00
_cell.angle_beta   90.00
_cell.angle_gamma   90.00
#
_symmetry.space_group_name_H-M   'P 1'
#
loop_
_entity.id
_entity.type
_entity.pdbx_description
1 polymer ?
#
loop_
_entity_poly.entity_id
_entity_poly.type
_entity_poly.pdbx_seq_one_letter_code
_entity_poly.pdbx_strand_id
1 'polypeptide(L)'
;DDHTIVMSLMNGVDSEEIIGEAIGKEHLMPSLIKIASRKENGYRFDPETTIGIVFGELQAPYQSKRVQAIESLFENTGIHFRASEYIQEEIWSKFRLNVCNNLPQAILGAGVGCYRDSEHMKFIQDGLRHELETIAHAKGIDLSKADSSSSRGSAVPASARYSTLQDLDAKRHSEIDMFSGALIKMGKELHIPTPYNEYTYHMIKALEEKNDGLFDYDQENQRNMCSK
;
A
#
# COMPACT_ATOMS: atom_id res chain seq x y z
N ASP A 1 16.97 -8.03 22.20
CA ASP A 1 17.00 -9.24 23.00
C ASP A 1 15.85 -10.17 22.62
N ASP A 2 15.78 -11.35 23.18
CA ASP A 2 14.81 -12.42 22.82
C ASP A 2 13.33 -12.03 23.10
N HIS A 3 13.08 -10.90 23.77
CA HIS A 3 11.75 -10.39 24.09
C HIS A 3 11.36 -9.17 23.24
N THR A 4 12.23 -8.70 22.37
CA THR A 4 11.95 -7.54 21.52
C THR A 4 10.87 -7.89 20.50
N ILE A 5 9.81 -7.08 20.42
CA ILE A 5 8.76 -7.20 19.40
C ILE A 5 8.95 -6.07 18.39
N VAL A 6 9.00 -6.42 17.12
CA VAL A 6 9.11 -5.47 16.01
C VAL A 6 7.82 -5.48 15.21
N MET A 7 7.27 -4.29 14.96
CA MET A 7 6.07 -4.07 14.17
C MET A 7 6.42 -3.27 12.92
N SER A 8 6.09 -3.79 11.74
CA SER A 8 6.17 -3.01 10.50
C SER A 8 4.85 -2.30 10.26
N LEU A 9 4.87 -0.97 10.16
CA LEU A 9 3.71 -0.16 9.79
C LEU A 9 3.82 0.36 8.34
N MET A 10 4.72 -0.22 7.56
CA MET A 10 4.96 0.14 6.17
C MET A 10 3.78 -0.28 5.28
N ASN A 11 3.72 0.31 4.09
CA ASN A 11 2.84 -0.17 3.05
C ASN A 11 3.46 -1.40 2.36
N GLY A 12 2.66 -2.12 1.58
CA GLY A 12 3.12 -3.36 0.93
C GLY A 12 2.82 -4.60 1.76
N VAL A 13 3.42 -5.73 1.38
CA VAL A 13 3.18 -7.06 1.97
C VAL A 13 4.47 -7.87 2.17
N ASP A 14 5.61 -7.29 1.89
CA ASP A 14 6.93 -7.95 1.91
C ASP A 14 7.86 -7.44 3.03
N SER A 15 7.50 -6.35 3.71
CA SER A 15 8.32 -5.77 4.75
C SER A 15 8.61 -6.73 5.91
N GLU A 16 7.62 -7.51 6.33
CA GLU A 16 7.78 -8.51 7.39
C GLU A 16 8.73 -9.64 6.98
N GLU A 17 8.70 -10.03 5.70
CA GLU A 17 9.63 -11.05 5.20
C GLU A 17 11.06 -10.53 5.20
N ILE A 18 11.28 -9.32 4.66
CA ILE A 18 12.59 -8.67 4.58
C ILE A 18 13.17 -8.43 5.99
N ILE A 19 12.38 -7.91 6.92
CA ILE A 19 12.81 -7.66 8.30
C ILE A 19 13.08 -9.00 8.99
N GLY A 20 12.18 -9.98 8.82
CA GLY A 20 12.29 -11.30 9.43
C GLY A 20 13.53 -12.08 9.01
N GLU A 21 14.02 -11.88 7.79
CA GLU A 21 15.30 -12.45 7.34
C GLU A 21 16.50 -11.87 8.12
N ALA A 22 16.41 -10.61 8.54
CA ALA A 22 17.48 -9.92 9.23
C ALA A 22 17.51 -10.17 10.76
N ILE A 23 16.33 -10.25 11.39
CA ILE A 23 16.24 -10.28 12.87
C ILE A 23 15.58 -11.53 13.45
N GLY A 24 15.04 -12.42 12.60
CA GLY A 24 14.21 -13.56 13.00
C GLY A 24 12.72 -13.26 12.95
N LYS A 25 11.94 -14.18 12.38
CA LYS A 25 10.47 -14.02 12.22
C LYS A 25 9.73 -14.06 13.56
N GLU A 26 10.31 -14.70 14.57
CA GLU A 26 9.79 -14.78 15.93
C GLU A 26 9.68 -13.41 16.62
N HIS A 27 10.50 -12.44 16.21
CA HIS A 27 10.45 -11.06 16.72
C HIS A 27 9.35 -10.21 16.07
N LEU A 28 8.80 -10.65 14.94
CA LEU A 28 7.81 -9.85 14.22
C LEU A 28 6.40 -10.02 14.79
N MET A 29 5.69 -8.91 14.86
CA MET A 29 4.23 -8.88 15.01
C MET A 29 3.66 -8.27 13.74
N PRO A 30 3.02 -9.07 12.87
CA PRO A 30 2.38 -8.57 11.67
C PRO A 30 1.43 -7.44 11.98
N SER A 31 1.53 -6.35 11.22
CA SER A 31 0.79 -5.14 11.54
C SER A 31 0.57 -4.26 10.32
N LEU A 32 -0.38 -3.38 10.42
CA LEU A 32 -0.65 -2.32 9.45
C LEU A 32 -1.14 -1.07 10.14
N ILE A 33 -1.04 0.08 9.48
CA ILE A 33 -1.68 1.32 9.91
C ILE A 33 -2.66 1.81 8.84
N LYS A 34 -3.87 2.21 9.25
CA LYS A 34 -4.87 2.87 8.40
C LYS A 34 -5.15 4.25 8.97
N ILE A 35 -4.51 5.26 8.38
CA ILE A 35 -4.62 6.65 8.78
C ILE A 35 -4.73 7.53 7.54
N ALA A 36 -5.68 8.48 7.54
CA ALA A 36 -5.70 9.57 6.59
C ALA A 36 -4.96 10.75 7.21
N SER A 37 -3.73 11.00 6.76
CA SER A 37 -2.90 12.10 7.26
C SER A 37 -2.51 13.05 6.14
N ARG A 38 -2.37 14.34 6.47
CA ARG A 38 -1.96 15.38 5.54
C ARG A 38 -0.95 16.30 6.21
N LYS A 39 0.09 16.67 5.47
CA LYS A 39 1.09 17.64 5.92
C LYS A 39 0.69 19.03 5.45
N GLU A 40 0.09 19.82 6.33
CA GLU A 40 -0.22 21.22 6.12
C GLU A 40 0.29 22.01 7.32
N ASN A 41 1.38 22.75 7.20
CA ASN A 41 1.94 23.51 8.33
C ASN A 41 2.05 22.71 9.65
N GLY A 42 2.36 21.43 9.53
CA GLY A 42 2.32 20.39 10.58
C GLY A 42 1.58 19.16 10.09
N TYR A 43 1.62 18.08 10.89
CA TYR A 43 0.88 16.85 10.57
C TYR A 43 -0.53 16.97 11.14
N ARG A 44 -1.54 16.72 10.29
CA ARG A 44 -2.94 16.60 10.69
C ARG A 44 -3.47 15.24 10.30
N PHE A 45 -4.21 14.63 11.18
CA PHE A 45 -5.02 13.44 10.92
C PHE A 45 -6.38 13.62 11.57
N ASP A 46 -7.38 12.95 11.02
CA ASP A 46 -8.71 12.94 11.60
C ASP A 46 -8.83 11.72 12.54
N PRO A 47 -8.90 11.93 13.85
CA PRO A 47 -8.99 10.83 14.81
C PRO A 47 -10.31 10.04 14.69
N GLU A 48 -11.41 10.66 14.24
CA GLU A 48 -12.71 10.00 14.15
C GLU A 48 -12.78 9.00 12.99
N THR A 49 -12.08 9.29 11.89
CA THR A 49 -12.03 8.42 10.69
C THR A 49 -10.81 7.50 10.68
N THR A 50 -9.88 7.68 11.63
CA THR A 50 -8.66 6.90 11.72
C THR A 50 -8.95 5.54 12.36
N ILE A 51 -8.69 4.45 11.62
CA ILE A 51 -8.74 3.08 12.15
C ILE A 51 -7.56 2.83 13.09
N GLY A 52 -6.41 3.44 12.79
CA GLY A 52 -5.20 3.33 13.58
C GLY A 52 -4.36 2.10 13.23
N ILE A 53 -3.73 1.52 14.27
CA ILE A 53 -2.85 0.37 14.15
C ILE A 53 -3.65 -0.92 14.31
N VAL A 54 -3.51 -1.85 13.37
CA VAL A 54 -4.04 -3.21 13.46
C VAL A 54 -2.88 -4.17 13.49
N PHE A 55 -2.89 -5.14 14.38
CA PHE A 55 -1.82 -6.12 14.52
C PHE A 55 -2.37 -7.47 14.99
N GLY A 56 -1.59 -8.53 14.89
CA GLY A 56 -2.04 -9.85 15.35
C GLY A 56 -1.07 -10.96 15.03
N GLU A 57 -1.28 -12.11 15.63
CA GLU A 57 -0.56 -13.32 15.30
C GLU A 57 -1.09 -13.96 14.02
N LEU A 58 -0.18 -14.55 13.22
CA LEU A 58 -0.58 -15.31 12.02
C LEU A 58 -1.25 -16.64 12.34
N GLN A 59 -1.04 -17.15 13.56
CA GLN A 59 -1.55 -18.44 14.01
C GLN A 59 -2.05 -18.33 15.46
N ALA A 60 -2.99 -19.21 15.83
CA ALA A 60 -3.45 -19.30 17.20
C ALA A 60 -2.30 -19.69 18.18
N PRO A 61 -2.32 -19.21 19.42
CA PRO A 61 -3.39 -18.40 20.03
C PRO A 61 -3.32 -16.92 19.62
N TYR A 62 -4.40 -16.38 19.09
CA TYR A 62 -4.45 -14.99 18.58
C TYR A 62 -4.36 -13.95 19.71
N GLN A 63 -4.73 -14.28 20.93
CA GLN A 63 -4.54 -13.49 22.17
C GLN A 63 -3.27 -13.95 22.89
N SER A 64 -2.14 -13.89 22.20
CA SER A 64 -0.83 -14.24 22.76
C SER A 64 -0.38 -13.24 23.82
N LYS A 65 0.65 -13.60 24.61
CA LYS A 65 1.28 -12.67 25.55
C LYS A 65 1.88 -11.45 24.84
N ARG A 66 2.34 -11.61 23.59
CA ARG A 66 2.89 -10.50 22.78
C ARG A 66 1.78 -9.54 22.39
N VAL A 67 0.62 -10.05 21.94
CA VAL A 67 -0.55 -9.22 21.63
C VAL A 67 -1.00 -8.44 22.86
N GLN A 68 -1.16 -9.10 24.01
CA GLN A 68 -1.54 -8.45 25.27
C GLN A 68 -0.53 -7.36 25.72
N ALA A 69 0.76 -7.61 25.52
CA ALA A 69 1.80 -6.62 25.84
C ALA A 69 1.69 -5.37 24.97
N ILE A 70 1.41 -5.52 23.67
CA ILE A 70 1.20 -4.39 22.74
C ILE A 70 -0.08 -3.63 23.08
N GLU A 71 -1.18 -4.33 23.37
CA GLU A 71 -2.44 -3.71 23.81
C GLU A 71 -2.20 -2.86 25.06
N SER A 72 -1.54 -3.42 26.08
CA SER A 72 -1.20 -2.70 27.30
C SER A 72 -0.28 -1.49 27.05
N LEU A 73 0.63 -1.57 26.08
CA LEU A 73 1.50 -0.45 25.70
C LEU A 73 0.72 0.72 25.10
N PHE A 74 -0.31 0.42 24.30
CA PHE A 74 -1.11 1.45 23.62
C PHE A 74 -2.29 1.95 24.47
N GLU A 75 -2.68 1.24 25.54
CA GLU A 75 -3.72 1.71 26.45
C GLU A 75 -3.42 3.13 26.97
N ASN A 76 -4.45 3.97 27.03
CA ASN A 76 -4.39 5.34 27.54
C ASN A 76 -3.45 6.29 26.77
N THR A 77 -2.90 5.88 25.61
CA THR A 77 -2.04 6.75 24.78
C THR A 77 -2.82 7.67 23.84
N GLY A 78 -4.11 7.41 23.63
CA GLY A 78 -4.91 8.07 22.58
C GLY A 78 -4.67 7.54 21.17
N ILE A 79 -3.81 6.54 21.00
CA ILE A 79 -3.60 5.84 19.73
C ILE A 79 -4.77 4.87 19.51
N HIS A 80 -5.41 4.93 18.36
CA HIS A 80 -6.39 3.92 17.98
C HIS A 80 -5.66 2.65 17.57
N PHE A 81 -6.03 1.54 18.16
CA PHE A 81 -5.43 0.23 17.84
C PHE A 81 -6.45 -0.90 18.05
N ARG A 82 -6.20 -2.03 17.44
CA ARG A 82 -6.90 -3.29 17.73
C ARG A 82 -6.06 -4.51 17.32
N ALA A 83 -6.24 -5.60 18.03
CA ALA A 83 -5.79 -6.91 17.60
C ALA A 83 -6.75 -7.50 16.55
N SER A 84 -6.23 -8.35 15.67
CA SER A 84 -7.01 -9.04 14.64
C SER A 84 -6.57 -10.49 14.49
N GLU A 85 -7.53 -11.40 14.42
CA GLU A 85 -7.32 -12.80 14.07
C GLU A 85 -7.07 -13.00 12.56
N TYR A 86 -7.37 -11.98 11.77
CA TYR A 86 -7.24 -11.99 10.31
C TYR A 86 -6.21 -10.95 9.83
N ILE A 87 -5.14 -10.78 10.60
CA ILE A 87 -4.15 -9.71 10.31
C ILE A 87 -3.54 -9.84 8.91
N GLN A 88 -3.28 -11.05 8.45
CA GLN A 88 -2.73 -11.28 7.12
C GLN A 88 -3.70 -10.84 6.03
N GLU A 89 -4.95 -11.21 6.14
CA GLU A 89 -6.00 -10.82 5.22
C GLU A 89 -6.24 -9.30 5.22
N GLU A 90 -6.13 -8.66 6.38
CA GLU A 90 -6.26 -7.21 6.51
C GLU A 90 -5.08 -6.44 5.90
N ILE A 91 -3.86 -6.95 6.03
CA ILE A 91 -2.67 -6.40 5.34
C ILE A 91 -2.89 -6.48 3.83
N TRP A 92 -3.33 -7.64 3.32
CA TRP A 92 -3.60 -7.83 1.90
C TRP A 92 -4.80 -7.02 1.39
N SER A 93 -5.83 -6.81 2.21
CA SER A 93 -6.94 -5.92 1.88
C SER A 93 -6.48 -4.46 1.73
N LYS A 94 -5.59 -3.99 2.63
CA LYS A 94 -4.96 -2.67 2.48
C LYS A 94 -4.08 -2.61 1.24
N PHE A 95 -3.31 -3.66 0.97
CA PHE A 95 -2.48 -3.77 -0.23
C PHE A 95 -3.31 -3.73 -1.51
N ARG A 96 -4.47 -4.40 -1.54
CA ARG A 96 -5.44 -4.31 -2.65
C ARG A 96 -5.88 -2.86 -2.90
N LEU A 97 -6.16 -2.09 -1.85
CA LEU A 97 -6.47 -0.66 -1.99
C LEU A 97 -5.29 0.11 -2.61
N ASN A 98 -4.07 -0.15 -2.16
CA ASN A 98 -2.88 0.52 -2.68
C ASN A 98 -2.66 0.20 -4.17
N VAL A 99 -2.78 -1.05 -4.58
CA VAL A 99 -2.57 -1.46 -5.97
C VAL A 99 -3.74 -1.01 -6.86
N CYS A 100 -4.97 -1.36 -6.49
CA CYS A 100 -6.11 -1.20 -7.40
C CYS A 100 -6.69 0.21 -7.43
N ASN A 101 -6.48 1.01 -6.37
CA ASN A 101 -7.04 2.35 -6.27
C ASN A 101 -5.98 3.45 -6.38
N ASN A 102 -4.79 3.29 -5.76
CA ASN A 102 -3.81 4.37 -5.80
C ASN A 102 -3.13 4.46 -7.18
N LEU A 103 -2.76 3.32 -7.77
CA LEU A 103 -1.89 3.31 -8.96
C LEU A 103 -2.60 3.82 -10.22
N PRO A 104 -3.79 3.34 -10.62
CA PRO A 104 -4.45 3.86 -11.82
C PRO A 104 -4.83 5.34 -11.67
N GLN A 105 -5.25 5.76 -10.46
CA GLN A 105 -5.51 7.16 -10.17
C GLN A 105 -4.26 8.02 -10.39
N ALA A 106 -3.10 7.52 -9.96
CA ALA A 106 -1.82 8.24 -10.10
C ALA A 106 -1.43 8.43 -11.57
N ILE A 107 -1.64 7.41 -12.41
CA ILE A 107 -1.40 7.50 -13.86
C ILE A 107 -2.33 8.52 -14.50
N LEU A 108 -3.62 8.52 -14.15
CA LEU A 108 -4.60 9.46 -14.70
C LEU A 108 -4.44 10.89 -14.16
N GLY A 109 -3.87 11.07 -12.98
CA GLY A 109 -3.76 12.37 -12.31
C GLY A 109 -5.09 12.91 -11.75
N ALA A 110 -6.10 12.04 -11.54
CA ALA A 110 -7.45 12.42 -11.14
C ALA A 110 -7.78 11.98 -9.70
N GLY A 111 -8.86 12.52 -9.12
CA GLY A 111 -9.40 12.08 -7.85
C GLY A 111 -10.06 10.69 -7.93
N VAL A 112 -10.29 10.06 -6.76
CA VAL A 112 -10.83 8.69 -6.67
C VAL A 112 -12.22 8.52 -7.30
N GLY A 113 -12.97 9.60 -7.53
CA GLY A 113 -14.25 9.58 -8.24
C GLY A 113 -14.13 9.02 -9.66
N CYS A 114 -12.92 9.00 -10.26
CA CYS A 114 -12.68 8.51 -11.60
C CYS A 114 -13.15 7.05 -11.80
N TYR A 115 -13.12 6.22 -10.76
CA TYR A 115 -13.57 4.82 -10.83
C TYR A 115 -15.10 4.68 -10.91
N ARG A 116 -15.84 5.66 -10.37
CA ARG A 116 -17.29 5.73 -10.48
C ARG A 116 -17.71 6.31 -11.82
N ASP A 117 -16.98 7.31 -12.29
CA ASP A 117 -17.39 8.16 -13.41
C ASP A 117 -16.87 7.66 -14.78
N SER A 118 -15.95 6.67 -14.79
CA SER A 118 -15.35 6.11 -16.01
C SER A 118 -15.35 4.57 -15.99
N GLU A 119 -16.04 3.97 -16.95
CA GLU A 119 -16.00 2.52 -17.18
C GLU A 119 -14.59 2.02 -17.53
N HIS A 120 -13.78 2.85 -18.20
CA HIS A 120 -12.40 2.50 -18.55
C HIS A 120 -11.51 2.45 -17.32
N MET A 121 -11.66 3.41 -16.39
CA MET A 121 -10.92 3.38 -15.12
C MET A 121 -11.34 2.18 -14.26
N LYS A 122 -12.63 1.88 -14.25
CA LYS A 122 -13.14 0.68 -13.59
C LYS A 122 -12.57 -0.61 -14.19
N PHE A 123 -12.48 -0.70 -15.50
CA PHE A 123 -11.91 -1.87 -16.20
C PHE A 123 -10.44 -2.09 -15.78
N ILE A 124 -9.62 -1.02 -15.73
CA ILE A 124 -8.23 -1.11 -15.29
C ILE A 124 -8.16 -1.55 -13.82
N GLN A 125 -8.98 -0.96 -12.97
CA GLN A 125 -9.07 -1.32 -11.55
C GLN A 125 -9.41 -2.80 -11.36
N ASP A 126 -10.40 -3.30 -12.10
CA ASP A 126 -10.85 -4.69 -12.03
C ASP A 126 -9.77 -5.67 -12.54
N GLY A 127 -9.00 -5.29 -13.57
CA GLY A 127 -7.86 -6.07 -14.06
C GLY A 127 -6.76 -6.22 -13.01
N LEU A 128 -6.34 -5.13 -12.38
CA LEU A 128 -5.37 -5.15 -11.28
C LEU A 128 -5.88 -5.96 -10.08
N ARG A 129 -7.17 -5.82 -9.77
CA ARG A 129 -7.81 -6.58 -8.69
C ARG A 129 -7.78 -8.07 -8.97
N HIS A 130 -8.12 -8.48 -10.18
CA HIS A 130 -8.13 -9.89 -10.57
C HIS A 130 -6.75 -10.54 -10.40
N GLU A 131 -5.68 -9.87 -10.84
CA GLU A 131 -4.32 -10.36 -10.70
C GLU A 131 -3.92 -10.49 -9.23
N LEU A 132 -4.18 -9.46 -8.40
CA LEU A 132 -3.89 -9.47 -6.99
C LEU A 132 -4.67 -10.57 -6.24
N GLU A 133 -5.98 -10.69 -6.48
CA GLU A 133 -6.83 -11.70 -5.82
C GLU A 133 -6.44 -13.12 -6.25
N THR A 134 -6.00 -13.32 -7.49
CA THR A 134 -5.48 -14.60 -7.97
C THR A 134 -4.20 -14.98 -7.23
N ILE A 135 -3.27 -14.04 -7.05
CA ILE A 135 -2.03 -14.28 -6.29
C ILE A 135 -2.35 -14.52 -4.81
N ALA A 136 -3.24 -13.71 -4.20
CA ALA A 136 -3.65 -13.89 -2.80
C ALA A 136 -4.24 -15.30 -2.57
N HIS A 137 -5.14 -15.75 -3.45
CA HIS A 137 -5.73 -17.08 -3.39
C HIS A 137 -4.67 -18.18 -3.52
N ALA A 138 -3.72 -18.05 -4.47
CA ALA A 138 -2.62 -19.01 -4.64
C ALA A 138 -1.71 -19.09 -3.40
N LYS A 139 -1.61 -18.00 -2.62
CA LYS A 139 -0.90 -17.94 -1.33
C LYS A 139 -1.75 -18.40 -0.14
N GLY A 140 -2.99 -18.84 -0.36
CA GLY A 140 -3.91 -19.30 0.69
C GLY A 140 -4.56 -18.18 1.51
N ILE A 141 -4.59 -16.95 0.99
CA ILE A 141 -5.13 -15.76 1.67
C ILE A 141 -6.57 -15.51 1.21
N ASP A 142 -7.49 -15.55 2.17
CA ASP A 142 -8.93 -15.34 1.93
C ASP A 142 -9.34 -13.90 2.26
N LEU A 143 -9.33 -13.04 1.25
CA LEU A 143 -9.64 -11.62 1.40
C LEU A 143 -11.07 -11.33 1.89
N SER A 144 -12.01 -12.28 1.77
CA SER A 144 -13.39 -12.12 2.25
C SER A 144 -13.47 -11.94 3.77
N LYS A 145 -12.51 -12.49 4.50
CA LYS A 145 -12.43 -12.34 5.97
C LYS A 145 -12.13 -10.90 6.39
N ALA A 146 -11.30 -10.18 5.62
CA ALA A 146 -11.01 -8.77 5.86
C ALA A 146 -12.18 -7.86 5.46
N ASP A 147 -12.89 -8.18 4.39
CA ASP A 147 -14.00 -7.36 3.89
C ASP A 147 -15.18 -7.36 4.87
N SER A 148 -15.41 -8.46 5.60
CA SER A 148 -16.43 -8.56 6.64
C SER A 148 -16.14 -7.69 7.87
N SER A 149 -14.86 -7.39 8.14
CA SER A 149 -14.43 -6.57 9.29
C SER A 149 -14.39 -5.06 9.02
N SER A 150 -14.45 -4.65 7.73
CA SER A 150 -14.20 -3.27 7.30
C SER A 150 -15.45 -2.39 7.16
N SER A 151 -16.55 -2.69 7.85
CA SER A 151 -17.90 -2.10 7.68
C SER A 151 -18.07 -0.61 8.05
N ARG A 152 -17.01 0.16 8.23
CA ARG A 152 -17.08 1.62 8.38
C ARG A 152 -16.33 2.31 7.23
N GLY A 153 -16.94 2.33 6.05
CA GLY A 153 -16.51 3.18 4.97
C GLY A 153 -16.83 4.63 5.29
N SER A 154 -15.84 5.44 5.67
CA SER A 154 -15.97 6.88 5.55
C SER A 154 -16.13 7.20 4.06
N ALA A 155 -17.12 8.05 3.71
CA ALA A 155 -17.29 8.49 2.33
C ALA A 155 -16.06 9.30 1.93
N VAL A 156 -15.13 8.67 1.20
CA VAL A 156 -13.96 9.35 0.65
C VAL A 156 -14.42 10.33 -0.41
N PRO A 157 -14.08 11.63 -0.32
CA PRO A 157 -14.46 12.61 -1.32
C PRO A 157 -13.98 12.22 -2.72
N ALA A 158 -14.79 12.45 -3.76
CA ALA A 158 -14.43 12.11 -5.15
C ALA A 158 -13.12 12.77 -5.61
N SER A 159 -12.77 13.92 -5.05
CA SER A 159 -11.54 14.65 -5.30
C SER A 159 -10.33 14.11 -4.54
N ALA A 160 -10.48 13.12 -3.65
CA ALA A 160 -9.36 12.60 -2.86
C ALA A 160 -8.26 12.02 -3.75
N ARG A 161 -7.02 12.33 -3.38
CA ARG A 161 -5.80 11.92 -4.07
C ARG A 161 -4.99 11.05 -3.11
N TYR A 162 -4.76 9.81 -3.48
CA TYR A 162 -4.00 8.87 -2.64
C TYR A 162 -2.49 9.11 -2.73
N SER A 163 -1.73 8.44 -1.87
CA SER A 163 -0.31 8.68 -1.64
C SER A 163 0.53 8.67 -2.92
N THR A 164 0.38 7.67 -3.79
CA THR A 164 1.16 7.58 -5.05
C THR A 164 0.97 8.82 -5.93
N LEU A 165 -0.27 9.30 -6.07
CA LEU A 165 -0.53 10.52 -6.83
C LEU A 165 0.06 11.76 -6.15
N GLN A 166 -0.02 11.83 -4.82
CA GLN A 166 0.59 12.93 -4.05
C GLN A 166 2.12 12.94 -4.19
N ASP A 167 2.75 11.78 -4.26
CA ASP A 167 4.20 11.68 -4.47
C ASP A 167 4.59 12.15 -5.87
N LEU A 168 3.90 11.68 -6.91
CA LEU A 168 4.16 12.11 -8.29
C LEU A 168 3.93 13.62 -8.49
N ASP A 169 2.86 14.18 -7.91
CA ASP A 169 2.59 15.64 -7.94
C ASP A 169 3.69 16.45 -7.26
N ALA A 170 4.25 15.89 -6.18
CA ALA A 170 5.36 16.51 -5.45
C ALA A 170 6.74 16.17 -6.04
N LYS A 171 6.77 15.52 -7.21
CA LYS A 171 8.00 15.04 -7.89
C LYS A 171 8.87 14.15 -6.99
N ARG A 172 8.24 13.32 -6.18
CA ARG A 172 8.90 12.26 -5.42
C ARG A 172 8.73 10.92 -6.13
N HIS A 173 9.66 10.03 -5.91
CA HIS A 173 9.49 8.62 -6.24
C HIS A 173 8.44 7.99 -5.32
N SER A 174 7.64 7.13 -5.89
CA SER A 174 6.54 6.45 -5.20
C SER A 174 6.98 5.07 -4.66
N GLU A 175 6.08 4.41 -3.97
CA GLU A 175 6.28 3.05 -3.46
C GLU A 175 5.94 1.97 -4.52
N ILE A 176 6.07 2.26 -5.81
CA ILE A 176 5.65 1.35 -6.91
C ILE A 176 6.35 -0.01 -6.86
N ASP A 177 7.61 -0.05 -6.42
CA ASP A 177 8.37 -1.28 -6.28
C ASP A 177 7.76 -2.20 -5.21
N MET A 178 7.24 -1.63 -4.12
CA MET A 178 6.56 -2.36 -3.05
C MET A 178 5.11 -2.73 -3.41
N PHE A 179 4.54 -2.14 -4.47
CA PHE A 179 3.17 -2.40 -4.93
C PHE A 179 3.16 -3.34 -6.13
N SER A 180 3.11 -2.81 -7.34
CA SER A 180 3.12 -3.66 -8.54
C SER A 180 4.41 -4.45 -8.68
N GLY A 181 5.58 -3.91 -8.26
CA GLY A 181 6.84 -4.63 -8.28
C GLY A 181 6.79 -5.93 -7.46
N ALA A 182 6.25 -5.87 -6.25
CA ALA A 182 6.07 -7.05 -5.39
C ALA A 182 5.09 -8.07 -6.01
N LEU A 183 3.97 -7.61 -6.61
CA LEU A 183 3.01 -8.51 -7.28
C LEU A 183 3.61 -9.18 -8.51
N ILE A 184 4.39 -8.45 -9.32
CA ILE A 184 5.09 -9.01 -10.48
C ILE A 184 6.08 -10.09 -10.04
N LYS A 185 6.83 -9.86 -8.96
CA LYS A 185 7.73 -10.85 -8.38
C LYS A 185 6.98 -12.10 -7.95
N MET A 186 5.94 -11.95 -7.14
CA MET A 186 5.10 -13.06 -6.69
C MET A 186 4.42 -13.81 -7.86
N GLY A 187 3.94 -13.08 -8.87
CA GLY A 187 3.37 -13.66 -10.07
C GLY A 187 4.37 -14.55 -10.82
N LYS A 188 5.61 -14.11 -10.97
CA LYS A 188 6.69 -14.92 -11.58
C LYS A 188 6.98 -16.18 -10.79
N GLU A 189 7.08 -16.08 -9.45
CA GLU A 189 7.32 -17.22 -8.56
C GLU A 189 6.19 -18.26 -8.60
N LEU A 190 4.94 -17.79 -8.72
CA LEU A 190 3.74 -18.64 -8.77
C LEU A 190 3.31 -19.03 -10.20
N HIS A 191 4.03 -18.59 -11.22
CA HIS A 191 3.66 -18.75 -12.64
C HIS A 191 2.28 -18.18 -12.99
N ILE A 192 1.90 -17.06 -12.36
CA ILE A 192 0.67 -16.32 -12.60
C ILE A 192 1.01 -15.05 -13.38
N PRO A 193 0.47 -14.83 -14.58
CA PRO A 193 0.70 -13.62 -15.37
C PRO A 193 0.13 -12.38 -14.68
N THR A 194 0.87 -11.25 -14.76
CA THR A 194 0.48 -9.98 -14.16
C THR A 194 0.56 -8.80 -15.13
N PRO A 195 -0.05 -8.89 -16.35
CA PRO A 195 0.12 -7.87 -17.38
C PRO A 195 -0.39 -6.49 -16.99
N TYR A 196 -1.46 -6.37 -16.19
CA TYR A 196 -1.94 -5.08 -15.69
C TYR A 196 -0.95 -4.45 -14.71
N ASN A 197 -0.37 -5.24 -13.79
CA ASN A 197 0.64 -4.75 -12.87
C ASN A 197 1.94 -4.40 -13.59
N GLU A 198 2.38 -5.19 -14.58
CA GLU A 198 3.57 -4.87 -15.39
C GLU A 198 3.40 -3.54 -16.14
N TYR A 199 2.28 -3.34 -16.83
CA TYR A 199 1.98 -2.08 -17.49
C TYR A 199 1.94 -0.91 -16.50
N THR A 200 1.24 -1.07 -15.39
CA THR A 200 1.11 -0.04 -14.34
C THR A 200 2.46 0.32 -13.74
N TYR A 201 3.29 -0.67 -13.45
CA TYR A 201 4.64 -0.48 -12.94
C TYR A 201 5.48 0.40 -13.86
N HIS A 202 5.55 0.03 -15.15
CA HIS A 202 6.35 0.78 -16.13
C HIS A 202 5.78 2.18 -16.39
N MET A 203 4.46 2.37 -16.36
CA MET A 203 3.86 3.70 -16.50
C MET A 203 4.22 4.62 -15.32
N ILE A 204 4.17 4.11 -14.08
CA ILE A 204 4.57 4.90 -12.91
C ILE A 204 6.07 5.21 -12.95
N LYS A 205 6.92 4.23 -13.28
CA LYS A 205 8.36 4.46 -13.46
C LYS A 205 8.66 5.53 -14.52
N ALA A 206 7.97 5.50 -15.66
CA ALA A 206 8.12 6.52 -16.70
C ALA A 206 7.65 7.91 -16.22
N LEU A 207 6.63 7.99 -15.35
CA LEU A 207 6.22 9.26 -14.74
C LEU A 207 7.26 9.78 -13.73
N GLU A 208 7.92 8.89 -12.98
CA GLU A 208 9.05 9.24 -12.10
C GLU A 208 10.23 9.77 -12.93
N GLU A 209 10.63 9.07 -13.99
CA GLU A 209 11.67 9.50 -14.93
C GLU A 209 11.35 10.86 -15.59
N LYS A 210 10.08 11.10 -15.94
CA LYS A 210 9.61 12.40 -16.42
C LYS A 210 9.80 13.49 -15.38
N ASN A 211 9.46 13.21 -14.13
CA ASN A 211 9.63 14.14 -13.02
C ASN A 211 11.09 14.44 -12.72
N ASP A 212 11.99 13.49 -12.95
CA ASP A 212 13.44 13.62 -12.85
C ASP A 212 14.06 14.37 -14.04
N GLY A 213 13.26 14.68 -15.08
CA GLY A 213 13.69 15.48 -16.24
C GLY A 213 14.27 14.66 -17.39
N LEU A 214 14.14 13.32 -17.40
CA LEU A 214 14.68 12.46 -18.46
C LEU A 214 14.16 12.85 -19.86
N PHE A 215 12.93 13.36 -19.96
CA PHE A 215 12.28 13.74 -21.22
C PHE A 215 12.31 15.24 -21.49
N ASP A 216 13.26 15.99 -20.91
CA ASP A 216 13.41 17.43 -21.14
C ASP A 216 14.25 17.71 -22.41
N TYR A 217 13.66 17.40 -23.55
CA TYR A 217 14.31 17.54 -24.86
C TYR A 217 14.63 19.00 -25.26
N ASP A 218 13.96 19.98 -24.66
CA ASP A 218 14.21 21.41 -24.95
C ASP A 218 15.56 21.87 -24.37
N GLN A 219 15.96 21.35 -23.22
CA GLN A 219 17.30 21.65 -22.66
C GLN A 219 18.42 20.98 -23.45
N GLU A 220 18.21 19.81 -24.00
CA GLU A 220 19.20 19.11 -24.84
C GLU A 220 19.44 19.87 -26.16
N ASN A 221 18.39 20.38 -26.79
CA ASN A 221 18.47 21.23 -27.96
C ASN A 221 19.22 22.54 -27.70
N GLN A 222 19.01 23.19 -26.54
CA GLN A 222 19.73 24.39 -26.14
C GLN A 222 21.23 24.13 -25.90
N ARG A 223 21.61 23.03 -25.28
CA ARG A 223 23.01 22.63 -25.07
C ARG A 223 23.72 22.37 -26.39
N ASN A 224 23.07 21.73 -27.36
CA ASN A 224 23.61 21.44 -28.67
C ASN A 224 23.72 22.70 -29.56
N MET A 225 22.95 23.77 -29.32
CA MET A 225 23.05 25.04 -30.00
C MET A 225 24.17 25.93 -29.44
N CYS A 226 24.51 25.82 -28.16
CA CYS A 226 25.60 26.56 -27.52
C CYS A 226 26.99 25.93 -27.73
N SER A 227 27.05 24.71 -28.26
CA SER A 227 28.31 23.98 -28.53
C SER A 227 28.76 24.04 -30.01
N LYS A 228 28.12 24.85 -30.85
CA LYS A 228 28.53 25.21 -32.22
C LYS A 228 28.94 26.67 -32.26
#